data_d0cb3eb06b1720f73d36565af620114e
#
_entry.id   d0cb3eb06b1720f73d36565af620114e
#
_cell.length_a   1.000
_cell.length_b   1.000
_cell.length_c   1.000
_cell.angle_alpha   90.00
_cell.angle_beta   90.00
_cell.angle_gamma   90.00
#
_symmetry.space_group_name_H-M   'P 1'
#
loop_
_entity.id
_entity.type
_entity.pdbx_description
1 polymer ?
#
loop_
_entity_poly.entity_id
_entity_poly.type
_entity_poly.pdbx_seq_one_letter_code
_entity_poly.pdbx_strand_id
1 'polypeptide(L)'
;MAKIQEKLIPSELTVGEEYTKAQLSDIFDSKDVLSIWGGIGVVKNCMLLLMTLDKSFLAELPNDVDAMEREELLVHSYKHLDYFDINEKIFGWDGPIDMNEESDLMKSFIDNIYPCLLFVRKYYYKNKKDRDKNISNEKYVYCGKIKHVKHYESVPLHFISKLEDLQEQPNEKLKELYDFKPIGLDEKLKKFDLLEKKDRSEFMDLIKCEESITHERKSTFSGGKTHLPAMTTMCLKAVAGFLNERGGNLMIGVQDNGDVTGIERDFSFKNQDQFNVYILTI
;
A
#
# COMPACT_ATOMS: atom_id res chain seq x y z
N MET A 1 -3.57 -2.47 -21.23
CA MET A 1 -2.68 -1.73 -20.31
C MET A 1 -1.54 -2.59 -19.75
N ALA A 2 -1.76 -3.76 -19.15
CA ALA A 2 -0.68 -4.58 -18.57
C ALA A 2 0.52 -4.85 -19.49
N LYS A 3 0.32 -5.19 -20.77
CA LYS A 3 1.41 -5.42 -21.74
C LYS A 3 2.23 -4.17 -22.13
N ILE A 4 1.68 -2.97 -21.92
CA ILE A 4 2.39 -1.70 -22.16
C ILE A 4 3.25 -1.38 -20.95
N GLN A 5 2.77 -1.65 -19.74
CA GLN A 5 3.53 -1.45 -18.49
C GLN A 5 4.76 -2.36 -18.40
N GLU A 6 4.68 -3.63 -18.84
CA GLU A 6 5.82 -4.54 -18.85
C GLU A 6 6.99 -4.06 -19.75
N LYS A 7 6.70 -3.30 -20.81
CA LYS A 7 7.74 -2.73 -21.69
C LYS A 7 8.49 -1.53 -21.10
N LEU A 8 8.01 -0.99 -19.98
CA LEU A 8 8.63 0.17 -19.32
C LEU A 8 9.68 -0.23 -18.29
N ILE A 9 9.69 -1.49 -17.87
CA ILE A 9 10.65 -1.99 -16.89
C ILE A 9 11.92 -2.42 -17.61
N PRO A 10 13.10 -1.90 -17.20
CA PRO A 10 14.36 -2.31 -17.79
C PRO A 10 14.60 -3.81 -17.64
N SER A 11 14.99 -4.46 -18.74
CA SER A 11 15.27 -5.91 -18.79
C SER A 11 16.52 -6.31 -18.00
N GLU A 12 17.35 -5.36 -17.66
CA GLU A 12 18.60 -5.52 -16.90
C GLU A 12 18.34 -5.74 -15.39
N LEU A 13 17.12 -5.48 -14.93
CA LEU A 13 16.76 -5.68 -13.52
C LEU A 13 16.44 -7.16 -13.27
N THR A 14 17.18 -7.78 -12.35
CA THR A 14 16.98 -9.18 -11.94
C THR A 14 16.61 -9.22 -10.47
N VAL A 15 15.49 -9.85 -10.12
CA VAL A 15 15.03 -10.01 -8.74
C VAL A 15 16.08 -10.77 -7.93
N GLY A 16 16.43 -10.23 -6.77
CA GLY A 16 17.47 -10.77 -5.87
C GLY A 16 18.87 -10.21 -6.14
N GLU A 17 19.08 -9.43 -7.20
CA GLU A 17 20.37 -8.76 -7.44
C GLU A 17 20.43 -7.38 -6.77
N GLU A 18 21.66 -6.93 -6.50
CA GLU A 18 21.95 -5.68 -5.81
C GLU A 18 22.30 -4.56 -6.78
N TYR A 19 21.75 -3.39 -6.53
CA TYR A 19 21.98 -2.18 -7.32
C TYR A 19 22.24 -0.98 -6.42
N THR A 20 23.22 -0.14 -6.78
CA THR A 20 23.38 1.20 -6.22
C THR A 20 22.48 2.19 -6.97
N LYS A 21 22.19 3.35 -6.38
CA LYS A 21 21.49 4.43 -7.10
C LYS A 21 22.20 4.86 -8.38
N ALA A 22 23.54 4.82 -8.42
CA ALA A 22 24.31 5.11 -9.62
C ALA A 22 24.03 4.10 -10.73
N GLN A 23 24.10 2.81 -10.42
CA GLN A 23 23.77 1.75 -11.39
C GLN A 23 22.31 1.85 -11.88
N LEU A 24 21.36 2.15 -10.97
CA LEU A 24 19.96 2.38 -11.37
C LEU A 24 19.82 3.62 -12.25
N SER A 25 20.58 4.69 -11.99
CA SER A 25 20.63 5.88 -12.85
C SER A 25 21.08 5.54 -14.28
N ASP A 26 22.07 4.67 -14.42
CA ASP A 26 22.54 4.20 -15.72
C ASP A 26 21.50 3.29 -16.40
N ILE A 27 20.93 2.32 -15.68
CA ILE A 27 19.92 1.38 -16.20
C ILE A 27 18.67 2.14 -16.69
N PHE A 28 18.20 3.12 -15.93
CA PHE A 28 17.06 3.95 -16.30
C PHE A 28 17.45 5.11 -17.24
N ASP A 29 18.72 5.29 -17.55
CA ASP A 29 19.23 6.46 -18.29
C ASP A 29 18.59 7.77 -17.77
N SER A 30 18.59 7.96 -16.45
CA SER A 30 17.99 9.09 -15.77
C SER A 30 18.67 9.43 -14.43
N LYS A 31 19.07 10.67 -14.27
CA LYS A 31 19.63 11.19 -13.02
C LYS A 31 18.58 11.39 -11.92
N ASP A 32 17.28 11.31 -12.24
CA ASP A 32 16.19 11.47 -11.28
C ASP A 32 16.27 10.42 -10.17
N VAL A 33 16.81 9.22 -10.46
CA VAL A 33 17.07 8.18 -9.45
C VAL A 33 17.92 8.72 -8.29
N LEU A 34 18.92 9.54 -8.59
CA LEU A 34 19.83 10.08 -7.59
C LEU A 34 19.14 11.10 -6.67
N SER A 35 18.06 11.72 -7.16
CA SER A 35 17.26 12.72 -6.44
C SER A 35 16.17 12.14 -5.55
N ILE A 36 16.00 10.81 -5.50
CA ILE A 36 15.00 10.16 -4.62
C ILE A 36 15.53 10.19 -3.18
N TRP A 37 15.08 11.14 -2.37
CA TRP A 37 15.49 11.29 -0.95
C TRP A 37 14.48 10.66 0.02
N GLY A 38 13.19 10.79 -0.24
CA GLY A 38 12.10 10.27 0.60
C GLY A 38 11.78 8.78 0.42
N GLY A 39 12.65 8.02 -0.26
CA GLY A 39 12.47 6.59 -0.49
C GLY A 39 11.53 6.24 -1.64
N ILE A 40 10.78 7.18 -2.20
CA ILE A 40 9.86 6.97 -3.32
C ILE A 40 10.00 8.07 -4.36
N GLY A 41 9.89 7.73 -5.64
CA GLY A 41 9.93 8.69 -6.74
C GLY A 41 9.58 8.06 -8.09
N VAL A 42 9.19 8.89 -9.06
CA VAL A 42 8.87 8.49 -10.42
C VAL A 42 10.07 8.74 -11.33
N VAL A 43 10.47 7.71 -12.06
CA VAL A 43 11.58 7.74 -13.02
C VAL A 43 11.13 7.07 -14.32
N LYS A 44 11.09 7.82 -15.43
CA LYS A 44 10.73 7.33 -16.77
C LYS A 44 9.50 6.39 -16.79
N ASN A 45 8.40 6.82 -16.21
CA ASN A 45 7.13 6.07 -16.12
C ASN A 45 7.19 4.79 -15.26
N CYS A 46 8.20 4.64 -14.41
CA CYS A 46 8.24 3.67 -13.33
C CYS A 46 8.29 4.41 -11.99
N MET A 47 7.65 3.87 -10.98
CA MET A 47 7.82 4.32 -9.61
C MET A 47 8.88 3.46 -8.94
N LEU A 48 9.89 4.08 -8.34
CA LEU A 48 10.93 3.38 -7.57
C LEU A 48 10.68 3.58 -6.10
N LEU A 49 10.62 2.48 -5.36
CA LEU A 49 10.52 2.45 -3.90
C LEU A 49 11.85 1.93 -3.34
N LEU A 50 12.64 2.82 -2.72
CA LEU A 50 13.99 2.55 -2.19
C LEU A 50 13.94 2.50 -0.67
N MET A 51 13.78 1.32 -0.06
CA MET A 51 13.51 1.15 1.36
C MET A 51 14.70 0.65 2.16
N THR A 52 14.75 1.03 3.43
CA THR A 52 15.71 0.53 4.42
C THR A 52 14.92 -0.06 5.58
N LEU A 53 15.06 -1.37 5.83
CA LEU A 53 14.28 -2.07 6.86
C LEU A 53 14.74 -1.70 8.28
N ASP A 54 16.02 -1.89 8.56
CA ASP A 54 16.58 -1.59 9.87
C ASP A 54 17.00 -0.13 9.97
N LYS A 55 16.23 0.64 10.72
CA LYS A 55 16.46 2.05 11.02
C LYS A 55 16.89 2.26 12.48
N SER A 56 17.22 1.19 13.21
CA SER A 56 17.52 1.21 14.65
C SER A 56 18.65 2.16 15.04
N PHE A 57 19.60 2.38 14.14
CA PHE A 57 20.70 3.33 14.35
C PHE A 57 20.26 4.80 14.32
N LEU A 58 19.06 5.11 13.79
CA LEU A 58 18.50 6.47 13.76
C LEU A 58 17.92 6.90 15.11
N ALA A 59 17.61 5.94 15.99
CA ALA A 59 17.11 6.25 17.31
C ALA A 59 18.24 6.83 18.18
N GLU A 60 18.08 8.06 18.61
CA GLU A 60 18.95 8.68 19.62
C GLU A 60 18.59 8.11 20.99
N LEU A 61 19.16 6.95 21.31
CA LEU A 61 18.95 6.32 22.61
C LEU A 61 20.04 6.78 23.59
N PRO A 62 19.68 7.06 24.86
CA PRO A 62 20.64 7.27 25.92
C PRO A 62 21.64 6.11 25.99
N ASN A 63 22.89 6.38 26.37
CA ASN A 63 23.94 5.37 26.38
C ASN A 63 23.84 4.41 27.60
N ASP A 64 23.04 4.76 28.59
CA ASP A 64 22.97 4.18 29.94
C ASP A 64 21.64 3.44 30.22
N VAL A 65 20.81 3.21 29.21
CA VAL A 65 19.58 2.44 29.35
C VAL A 65 19.84 0.94 29.26
N ASP A 66 19.11 0.15 30.04
CA ASP A 66 19.16 -1.30 29.96
C ASP A 66 18.51 -1.84 28.67
N ALA A 67 18.62 -3.14 28.43
CA ALA A 67 18.14 -3.74 27.18
C ALA A 67 16.60 -3.63 27.02
N MET A 68 15.84 -3.70 28.11
CA MET A 68 14.38 -3.68 28.11
C MET A 68 13.84 -2.25 27.90
N GLU A 69 14.41 -1.29 28.62
CA GLU A 69 14.11 0.14 28.43
C GLU A 69 14.51 0.60 27.03
N ARG A 70 15.62 0.08 26.50
CA ARG A 70 16.07 0.34 25.12
C ARG A 70 15.08 -0.15 24.09
N GLU A 71 14.47 -1.31 24.28
CA GLU A 71 13.47 -1.87 23.38
C GLU A 71 12.19 -1.02 23.41
N GLU A 72 11.72 -0.60 24.58
CA GLU A 72 10.57 0.30 24.73
C GLU A 72 10.82 1.66 24.04
N LEU A 73 11.98 2.26 24.25
CA LEU A 73 12.37 3.51 23.60
C LEU A 73 12.47 3.38 22.08
N LEU A 74 12.97 2.23 21.60
CA LEU A 74 12.99 1.92 20.17
C LEU A 74 11.57 1.84 19.61
N VAL A 75 10.65 1.14 20.23
CA VAL A 75 9.23 1.05 19.83
C VAL A 75 8.61 2.44 19.71
N HIS A 76 8.84 3.33 20.67
CA HIS A 76 8.30 4.68 20.66
C HIS A 76 9.00 5.65 19.69
N SER A 77 10.28 5.44 19.41
CA SER A 77 11.05 6.28 18.48
C SER A 77 10.92 5.87 17.01
N TYR A 78 10.46 4.62 16.76
CA TYR A 78 10.26 4.10 15.42
C TYR A 78 8.94 4.59 14.83
N LYS A 79 9.03 5.65 14.03
CA LYS A 79 7.86 6.16 13.28
C LYS A 79 7.60 5.39 11.98
N HIS A 80 8.60 4.71 11.43
CA HIS A 80 8.50 4.01 10.14
C HIS A 80 8.86 2.54 10.32
N LEU A 81 7.91 1.65 10.05
CA LEU A 81 8.11 0.20 10.06
C LEU A 81 7.87 -0.37 8.66
N ASP A 82 8.96 -0.83 8.04
CA ASP A 82 8.91 -1.50 6.75
C ASP A 82 9.19 -2.98 6.96
N TYR A 83 8.37 -3.86 6.39
CA TYR A 83 8.46 -5.30 6.63
C TYR A 83 7.91 -6.12 5.48
N PHE A 84 8.39 -7.36 5.38
CA PHE A 84 7.81 -8.39 4.53
C PHE A 84 6.92 -9.33 5.36
N ASP A 85 5.74 -9.66 4.86
CA ASP A 85 4.99 -10.84 5.24
C ASP A 85 4.88 -11.77 4.03
N ILE A 86 5.71 -12.80 4.05
CA ILE A 86 5.85 -13.73 2.91
C ILE A 86 4.66 -14.68 2.82
N ASN A 87 4.01 -15.00 3.94
CA ASN A 87 2.83 -15.86 3.97
C ASN A 87 1.66 -15.17 3.25
N GLU A 88 1.46 -13.89 3.53
CA GLU A 88 0.42 -13.06 2.90
C GLU A 88 0.87 -12.46 1.56
N LYS A 89 2.14 -12.65 1.18
CA LYS A 89 2.77 -12.11 -0.04
C LYS A 89 2.66 -10.59 -0.13
N ILE A 90 2.92 -9.92 0.99
CA ILE A 90 2.84 -8.46 1.09
C ILE A 90 4.14 -7.82 1.55
N PHE A 91 4.27 -6.53 1.22
CA PHE A 91 5.23 -5.61 1.77
C PHE A 91 4.49 -4.45 2.43
N GLY A 92 4.64 -4.32 3.75
CA GLY A 92 4.14 -3.18 4.52
C GLY A 92 5.20 -2.09 4.61
N TRP A 93 4.82 -0.83 4.39
CA TRP A 93 5.75 0.29 4.47
C TRP A 93 5.07 1.60 4.83
N ASP A 94 5.82 2.51 5.44
CA ASP A 94 5.35 3.83 5.81
C ASP A 94 5.80 4.88 4.80
N GLY A 95 4.85 5.66 4.30
CA GLY A 95 5.10 6.77 3.40
C GLY A 95 5.87 7.92 4.07
N PRO A 96 6.32 8.92 3.29
CA PRO A 96 6.92 10.13 3.83
C PRO A 96 5.99 10.86 4.80
N ILE A 97 6.55 11.40 5.90
CA ILE A 97 5.75 12.07 6.96
C ILE A 97 5.14 13.40 6.54
N ASP A 98 5.62 13.99 5.48
CA ASP A 98 5.16 15.25 4.90
C ASP A 98 4.16 15.07 3.75
N MET A 99 3.78 13.81 3.45
CA MET A 99 2.84 13.46 2.39
C MET A 99 1.60 12.78 2.96
N ASN A 100 0.46 13.11 2.38
CA ASN A 100 -0.83 12.47 2.63
C ASN A 100 -1.36 11.80 1.36
N GLU A 101 -2.51 11.15 1.43
CA GLU A 101 -3.14 10.46 0.31
C GLU A 101 -3.49 11.40 -0.87
N GLU A 102 -3.68 12.71 -0.61
CA GLU A 102 -3.98 13.72 -1.62
C GLU A 102 -2.74 14.21 -2.39
N SER A 103 -1.53 13.87 -1.93
CA SER A 103 -0.28 14.24 -2.60
C SER A 103 -0.16 13.51 -3.93
N ASP A 104 0.20 14.19 -5.00
CA ASP A 104 0.26 13.63 -6.37
C ASP A 104 1.06 12.33 -6.46
N LEU A 105 2.17 12.24 -5.73
CA LEU A 105 3.01 11.05 -5.70
C LEU A 105 2.29 9.88 -5.01
N MET A 106 1.63 10.12 -3.88
CA MET A 106 0.88 9.10 -3.16
C MET A 106 -0.37 8.66 -3.95
N LYS A 107 -1.13 9.59 -4.53
CA LYS A 107 -2.22 9.27 -5.47
C LYS A 107 -1.73 8.38 -6.61
N SER A 108 -0.60 8.73 -7.22
CA SER A 108 -0.05 7.93 -8.32
C SER A 108 0.29 6.50 -7.90
N PHE A 109 0.71 6.29 -6.64
CA PHE A 109 0.95 4.97 -6.06
C PHE A 109 -0.37 4.25 -5.74
N ILE A 110 -1.31 4.90 -5.08
CA ILE A 110 -2.61 4.36 -4.69
C ILE A 110 -3.39 3.90 -5.93
N ASP A 111 -3.42 4.73 -6.97
CA ASP A 111 -4.12 4.45 -8.22
C ASP A 111 -3.36 3.49 -9.15
N ASN A 112 -2.17 3.04 -8.74
CA ASN A 112 -1.30 2.16 -9.53
C ASN A 112 -1.06 2.71 -10.96
N ILE A 113 -0.82 4.03 -11.09
CA ILE A 113 -0.61 4.70 -12.39
C ILE A 113 0.66 4.19 -13.06
N TYR A 114 1.73 4.00 -12.29
CA TYR A 114 3.02 3.50 -12.75
C TYR A 114 3.31 2.12 -12.17
N PRO A 115 4.03 1.22 -12.91
CA PRO A 115 4.60 0.04 -12.30
C PRO A 115 5.54 0.46 -11.17
N CYS A 116 5.32 -0.07 -9.96
CA CYS A 116 6.14 0.23 -8.79
C CYS A 116 7.16 -0.87 -8.57
N LEU A 117 8.45 -0.50 -8.55
CA LEU A 117 9.60 -1.38 -8.41
C LEU A 117 10.19 -1.23 -7.00
N LEU A 118 10.24 -2.33 -6.26
CA LEU A 118 10.70 -2.36 -4.89
C LEU A 118 12.18 -2.70 -4.80
N PHE A 119 12.94 -1.81 -4.22
CA PHE A 119 14.37 -1.97 -3.91
C PHE A 119 14.57 -1.83 -2.42
N VAL A 120 15.12 -2.83 -1.77
CA VAL A 120 15.24 -2.88 -0.31
C VAL A 120 16.67 -3.18 0.09
N ARG A 121 17.14 -2.50 1.13
CA ARG A 121 18.35 -2.87 1.85
C ARG A 121 18.01 -3.09 3.33
N LYS A 122 18.74 -3.98 3.99
CA LYS A 122 18.52 -4.23 5.40
C LYS A 122 18.85 -3.01 6.26
N TYR A 123 19.98 -2.36 6.04
CA TYR A 123 20.44 -1.18 6.78
C TYR A 123 21.22 -0.24 5.86
N TYR A 124 21.27 1.04 6.20
CA TYR A 124 22.19 2.00 5.58
C TYR A 124 23.52 2.01 6.36
N TYR A 125 23.49 2.24 7.68
CA TYR A 125 24.59 1.98 8.57
C TYR A 125 24.26 0.79 9.45
N LYS A 126 25.21 -0.15 9.61
CA LYS A 126 25.00 -1.34 10.42
C LYS A 126 24.92 -1.01 11.92
N ASN A 127 25.64 0.03 12.34
CA ASN A 127 25.72 0.46 13.74
C ASN A 127 26.26 1.89 13.82
N LYS A 128 26.25 2.48 15.03
CA LYS A 128 26.75 3.85 15.28
C LYS A 128 28.22 4.03 14.86
N LYS A 129 29.09 3.04 15.08
CA LYS A 129 30.50 3.10 14.72
C LYS A 129 30.70 3.21 13.19
N ASP A 130 29.90 2.50 12.41
CA ASP A 130 29.95 2.59 10.96
C ASP A 130 29.45 3.94 10.48
N ARG A 131 28.39 4.48 11.10
CA ARG A 131 27.90 5.82 10.85
C ARG A 131 28.97 6.88 11.13
N ASP A 132 29.62 6.81 12.28
CA ASP A 132 30.64 7.77 12.68
C ASP A 132 31.88 7.73 11.75
N LYS A 133 32.12 6.57 11.12
CA LYS A 133 33.15 6.36 10.10
C LYS A 133 32.67 6.56 8.66
N ASN A 134 31.40 6.88 8.45
CA ASN A 134 30.73 6.97 7.16
C ASN A 134 30.87 5.69 6.30
N ILE A 135 30.81 4.52 6.94
CA ILE A 135 30.80 3.20 6.26
C ILE A 135 29.36 2.82 6.00
N SER A 136 28.84 3.16 4.84
CA SER A 136 27.44 2.96 4.46
C SER A 136 27.23 1.76 3.54
N ASN A 137 26.04 1.14 3.62
CA ASN A 137 25.56 0.22 2.59
C ASN A 137 24.69 0.96 1.58
N GLU A 138 25.26 1.21 0.40
CA GLU A 138 24.59 1.95 -0.68
C GLU A 138 23.80 1.05 -1.62
N LYS A 139 23.91 -0.27 -1.47
CA LYS A 139 23.27 -1.25 -2.34
C LYS A 139 21.87 -1.60 -1.85
N TYR A 140 20.95 -1.72 -2.80
CA TYR A 140 19.60 -2.21 -2.60
C TYR A 140 19.41 -3.50 -3.38
N VAL A 141 18.74 -4.47 -2.79
CA VAL A 141 18.29 -5.68 -3.49
C VAL A 141 17.00 -5.36 -4.23
N TYR A 142 16.92 -5.68 -5.50
CA TYR A 142 15.68 -5.59 -6.26
C TYR A 142 14.73 -6.73 -5.84
N CYS A 143 13.58 -6.39 -5.29
CA CYS A 143 12.60 -7.35 -4.77
C CYS A 143 11.43 -7.58 -5.73
N GLY A 144 11.47 -7.01 -6.94
CA GLY A 144 10.41 -7.14 -7.94
C GLY A 144 9.39 -6.02 -7.89
N LYS A 145 8.24 -6.27 -8.52
CA LYS A 145 7.12 -5.33 -8.57
C LYS A 145 6.24 -5.46 -7.34
N ILE A 146 5.69 -4.32 -6.93
CA ILE A 146 4.63 -4.26 -5.94
C ILE A 146 3.43 -3.49 -6.47
N LYS A 147 2.27 -3.81 -5.92
CA LYS A 147 1.02 -3.14 -6.21
C LYS A 147 0.33 -2.73 -4.91
N HIS A 148 -0.16 -1.49 -4.83
CA HIS A 148 -0.97 -1.03 -3.72
C HIS A 148 -2.22 -1.91 -3.55
N VAL A 149 -2.54 -2.27 -2.31
CA VAL A 149 -3.74 -3.03 -1.93
C VAL A 149 -4.64 -2.19 -1.04
N LYS A 150 -4.07 -1.69 0.05
CA LYS A 150 -4.75 -0.83 1.02
C LYS A 150 -3.75 0.04 1.76
N HIS A 151 -4.24 1.06 2.42
CA HIS A 151 -3.46 1.88 3.33
C HIS A 151 -4.30 2.31 4.52
N TYR A 152 -3.65 2.73 5.57
CA TYR A 152 -4.27 3.26 6.78
C TYR A 152 -3.95 4.75 6.86
N GLU A 153 -4.98 5.54 7.15
CA GLU A 153 -4.83 6.96 7.43
C GLU A 153 -4.12 7.16 8.77
N SER A 154 -2.85 7.43 8.68
CA SER A 154 -2.01 7.77 9.83
C SER A 154 -0.92 8.73 9.36
N VAL A 155 -0.22 9.37 10.27
CA VAL A 155 0.95 10.17 9.94
C VAL A 155 2.17 9.46 10.56
N PRO A 156 2.96 8.81 9.73
CA PRO A 156 2.88 8.63 8.26
C PRO A 156 1.78 7.65 7.81
N LEU A 157 1.35 7.76 6.54
CA LEU A 157 0.48 6.76 5.89
C LEU A 157 1.16 5.40 5.92
N HIS A 158 0.43 4.36 6.33
CA HIS A 158 0.93 2.99 6.27
C HIS A 158 0.32 2.24 5.09
N PHE A 159 1.15 1.80 4.15
CA PHE A 159 0.75 1.08 2.95
C PHE A 159 0.94 -0.42 3.09
N ILE A 160 -0.03 -1.18 2.61
CA ILE A 160 0.07 -2.62 2.37
C ILE A 160 0.08 -2.83 0.87
N SER A 161 1.14 -3.45 0.38
CA SER A 161 1.39 -3.67 -1.04
C SER A 161 1.57 -5.15 -1.33
N LYS A 162 0.97 -5.65 -2.40
CA LYS A 162 1.16 -7.02 -2.84
C LYS A 162 2.51 -7.16 -3.56
N LEU A 163 3.24 -8.22 -3.24
CA LEU A 163 4.44 -8.63 -3.97
C LEU A 163 4.02 -9.42 -5.22
N GLU A 164 4.32 -8.91 -6.42
CA GLU A 164 3.93 -9.57 -7.67
C GLU A 164 4.97 -10.57 -8.16
N ASP A 165 6.25 -10.33 -7.86
CA ASP A 165 7.38 -11.15 -8.34
C ASP A 165 8.07 -11.92 -7.19
N LEU A 166 7.28 -12.30 -6.15
CA LEU A 166 7.80 -13.04 -5.00
C LEU A 166 8.47 -14.35 -5.44
N GLN A 167 9.73 -14.54 -5.03
CA GLN A 167 10.50 -15.73 -5.34
C GLN A 167 10.16 -16.87 -4.38
N GLU A 168 9.72 -18.02 -4.89
CA GLU A 168 9.47 -19.23 -4.08
C GLU A 168 10.77 -19.80 -3.50
N GLN A 169 11.89 -19.62 -4.19
CA GLN A 169 13.23 -20.03 -3.76
C GLN A 169 14.14 -18.79 -3.75
N PRO A 170 14.04 -17.94 -2.72
CA PRO A 170 14.82 -16.73 -2.65
C PRO A 170 16.30 -17.04 -2.45
N ASN A 171 17.17 -16.24 -3.07
CA ASN A 171 18.60 -16.29 -2.78
C ASN A 171 18.88 -15.76 -1.34
N GLU A 172 20.11 -15.92 -0.86
CA GLU A 172 20.49 -15.54 0.51
C GLU A 172 20.16 -14.06 0.83
N LYS A 173 20.34 -13.16 -0.13
CA LYS A 173 20.09 -11.73 0.05
C LYS A 173 18.59 -11.42 0.24
N LEU A 174 17.73 -12.00 -0.61
CA LEU A 174 16.28 -11.88 -0.44
C LEU A 174 15.81 -12.54 0.85
N LYS A 175 16.35 -13.72 1.18
CA LYS A 175 16.00 -14.42 2.41
C LYS A 175 16.33 -13.58 3.65
N GLU A 176 17.50 -12.94 3.69
CA GLU A 176 17.89 -12.06 4.78
C GLU A 176 16.88 -10.89 4.97
N LEU A 177 16.33 -10.35 3.88
CA LEU A 177 15.31 -9.30 3.92
C LEU A 177 13.95 -9.83 4.36
N TYR A 178 13.54 -10.99 3.84
CA TYR A 178 12.26 -11.62 4.15
C TYR A 178 12.16 -12.08 5.60
N ASP A 179 13.26 -12.56 6.17
CA ASP A 179 13.33 -13.02 7.56
C ASP A 179 13.47 -11.86 8.57
N PHE A 180 13.76 -10.64 8.11
CA PHE A 180 13.91 -9.48 8.98
C PHE A 180 12.57 -9.05 9.59
N LYS A 181 12.53 -8.91 10.91
CA LYS A 181 11.39 -8.38 11.66
C LYS A 181 11.82 -7.12 12.41
N PRO A 182 11.23 -5.96 12.06
CA PRO A 182 11.52 -4.72 12.79
C PRO A 182 10.94 -4.78 14.21
N ILE A 183 11.63 -4.11 15.14
CA ILE A 183 11.16 -3.97 16.52
C ILE A 183 9.83 -3.20 16.51
N GLY A 184 8.86 -3.65 17.32
CA GLY A 184 7.54 -3.00 17.43
C GLY A 184 6.55 -3.38 16.32
N LEU A 185 6.91 -4.32 15.42
CA LEU A 185 6.01 -4.75 14.34
C LEU A 185 4.70 -5.34 14.89
N ASP A 186 4.78 -6.24 15.88
CA ASP A 186 3.59 -6.91 16.42
C ASP A 186 2.61 -5.94 17.05
N GLU A 187 3.08 -4.89 17.72
CA GLU A 187 2.24 -3.84 18.29
C GLU A 187 1.55 -3.01 17.21
N LYS A 188 2.27 -2.67 16.14
CA LYS A 188 1.72 -1.95 15.01
C LYS A 188 0.65 -2.77 14.29
N LEU A 189 0.90 -4.07 14.05
CA LEU A 189 -0.08 -4.97 13.44
C LEU A 189 -1.34 -5.11 14.29
N LYS A 190 -1.21 -5.25 15.62
CA LYS A 190 -2.37 -5.25 16.54
C LYS A 190 -3.20 -3.98 16.42
N LYS A 191 -2.55 -2.82 16.28
CA LYS A 191 -3.26 -1.54 16.08
C LYS A 191 -4.05 -1.54 14.79
N PHE A 192 -3.49 -2.03 13.68
CA PHE A 192 -4.21 -2.13 12.41
C PHE A 192 -5.37 -3.11 12.47
N ASP A 193 -5.20 -4.26 13.12
CA ASP A 193 -6.30 -5.21 13.35
C ASP A 193 -7.46 -4.58 14.14
N LEU A 194 -7.16 -3.72 15.10
CA LEU A 194 -8.19 -2.99 15.84
C LEU A 194 -8.91 -1.97 14.97
N LEU A 195 -8.18 -1.26 14.09
CA LEU A 195 -8.79 -0.32 13.13
C LEU A 195 -9.71 -1.07 12.16
N GLU A 196 -9.25 -2.17 11.57
CA GLU A 196 -10.07 -2.99 10.66
C GLU A 196 -11.33 -3.54 11.35
N LYS A 197 -11.23 -3.97 12.60
CA LYS A 197 -12.39 -4.42 13.37
C LYS A 197 -13.38 -3.30 13.63
N LYS A 198 -12.89 -2.09 13.90
CA LYS A 198 -13.71 -0.90 14.08
C LYS A 198 -14.43 -0.53 12.79
N ASP A 199 -13.72 -0.42 11.67
CA ASP A 199 -14.28 -0.11 10.36
C ASP A 199 -15.34 -1.13 9.95
N ARG A 200 -15.05 -2.42 10.18
CA ARG A 200 -16.02 -3.50 9.94
C ARG A 200 -17.26 -3.39 10.83
N SER A 201 -17.10 -3.00 12.10
CA SER A 201 -18.22 -2.79 13.00
C SER A 201 -19.10 -1.62 12.55
N GLU A 202 -18.49 -0.49 12.19
CA GLU A 202 -19.19 0.68 11.68
C GLU A 202 -19.95 0.36 10.38
N PHE A 203 -19.34 -0.40 9.47
CA PHE A 203 -20.00 -0.87 8.25
C PHE A 203 -21.19 -1.80 8.56
N MET A 204 -21.03 -2.74 9.50
CA MET A 204 -22.12 -3.64 9.92
C MET A 204 -23.26 -2.86 10.59
N ASP A 205 -22.98 -1.78 11.29
CA ASP A 205 -24.00 -0.92 11.87
C ASP A 205 -24.74 -0.13 10.77
N LEU A 206 -24.04 0.36 9.74
CA LEU A 206 -24.68 0.96 8.56
C LEU A 206 -25.61 -0.03 7.84
N ILE A 207 -25.22 -1.30 7.70
CA ILE A 207 -26.05 -2.35 7.10
C ILE A 207 -27.38 -2.53 7.86
N LYS A 208 -27.37 -2.34 9.18
CA LYS A 208 -28.57 -2.47 10.04
C LYS A 208 -29.45 -1.23 10.06
N CYS A 209 -28.94 -0.06 9.64
CA CYS A 209 -29.74 1.16 9.58
C CYS A 209 -30.91 0.97 8.61
N GLU A 210 -32.09 1.48 8.96
CA GLU A 210 -33.24 1.50 8.05
C GLU A 210 -32.98 2.48 6.87
N GLU A 211 -33.60 2.19 5.72
CA GLU A 211 -33.54 3.10 4.57
C GLU A 211 -34.16 4.46 4.93
N SER A 212 -33.54 5.52 4.44
CA SER A 212 -33.92 6.89 4.74
C SER A 212 -33.50 7.84 3.62
N ILE A 213 -33.73 9.14 3.78
CA ILE A 213 -33.29 10.16 2.81
C ILE A 213 -31.75 10.23 2.68
N THR A 214 -30.99 9.62 3.59
CA THR A 214 -29.51 9.60 3.59
C THR A 214 -28.95 8.18 3.59
N HIS A 215 -29.79 7.17 3.45
CA HIS A 215 -29.37 5.78 3.55
C HIS A 215 -30.21 4.88 2.64
N GLU A 216 -29.57 4.24 1.68
CA GLU A 216 -30.24 3.39 0.68
C GLU A 216 -29.46 2.09 0.49
N ARG A 217 -30.18 0.97 0.30
CA ARG A 217 -29.62 -0.34 0.00
C ARG A 217 -30.07 -0.81 -1.38
N LYS A 218 -29.17 -1.44 -2.10
CA LYS A 218 -29.45 -2.09 -3.37
C LYS A 218 -28.74 -3.42 -3.45
N SER A 219 -29.47 -4.49 -3.71
CA SER A 219 -28.91 -5.83 -3.84
C SER A 219 -27.96 -6.00 -5.03
N THR A 220 -27.97 -5.06 -5.98
CA THR A 220 -27.17 -5.08 -7.20
C THR A 220 -27.08 -3.67 -7.78
N PHE A 221 -25.98 -3.35 -8.46
CA PHE A 221 -25.83 -2.09 -9.20
C PHE A 221 -26.41 -2.18 -10.61
N SER A 222 -26.16 -3.29 -11.31
CA SER A 222 -26.50 -3.46 -12.74
C SER A 222 -27.55 -4.52 -13.02
N GLY A 223 -28.03 -5.25 -12.01
CA GLY A 223 -28.94 -6.38 -12.19
C GLY A 223 -28.25 -7.67 -12.63
N GLY A 224 -26.94 -7.76 -12.48
CA GLY A 224 -26.12 -8.93 -12.80
C GLY A 224 -25.88 -9.09 -14.31
N LYS A 225 -25.74 -10.34 -14.76
CA LYS A 225 -25.39 -10.67 -16.17
C LYS A 225 -26.37 -10.15 -17.22
N THR A 226 -27.57 -9.82 -16.83
CA THR A 226 -28.64 -9.34 -17.73
C THR A 226 -28.63 -7.82 -17.95
N HIS A 227 -27.76 -7.11 -17.27
CA HIS A 227 -27.56 -5.67 -17.37
C HIS A 227 -28.90 -4.90 -17.49
N LEU A 228 -29.55 -4.69 -16.34
CA LEU A 228 -30.82 -3.96 -16.29
C LEU A 228 -30.54 -2.44 -16.12
N PRO A 229 -30.71 -1.61 -17.16
CA PRO A 229 -30.50 -0.15 -17.07
C PRO A 229 -31.32 0.50 -15.94
N ALA A 230 -32.45 -0.11 -15.58
CA ALA A 230 -33.31 0.35 -14.50
C ALA A 230 -32.62 0.33 -13.14
N MET A 231 -31.82 -0.68 -12.83
CA MET A 231 -31.11 -0.79 -11.54
C MET A 231 -30.02 0.28 -11.41
N THR A 232 -29.20 0.45 -12.47
CA THR A 232 -28.23 1.55 -12.53
C THR A 232 -28.88 2.90 -12.35
N THR A 233 -30.03 3.13 -13.04
CA THR A 233 -30.80 4.39 -12.90
C THR A 233 -31.31 4.60 -11.48
N MET A 234 -31.72 3.55 -10.77
CA MET A 234 -32.16 3.64 -9.37
C MET A 234 -30.99 4.01 -8.44
N CYS A 235 -29.82 3.39 -8.61
CA CYS A 235 -28.63 3.76 -7.87
C CYS A 235 -28.23 5.24 -8.12
N LEU A 236 -28.23 5.68 -9.37
CA LEU A 236 -27.92 7.06 -9.71
C LEU A 236 -28.94 8.06 -9.15
N LYS A 237 -30.24 7.70 -9.10
CA LYS A 237 -31.25 8.54 -8.44
C LYS A 237 -31.00 8.68 -6.94
N ALA A 238 -30.60 7.61 -6.26
CA ALA A 238 -30.23 7.66 -4.84
C ALA A 238 -29.04 8.60 -4.63
N VAL A 239 -27.98 8.46 -5.43
CA VAL A 239 -26.80 9.35 -5.39
C VAL A 239 -27.19 10.80 -5.64
N ALA A 240 -28.01 11.08 -6.66
CA ALA A 240 -28.49 12.43 -6.95
C ALA A 240 -29.33 13.00 -5.79
N GLY A 241 -30.16 12.17 -5.14
CA GLY A 241 -30.89 12.55 -3.94
C GLY A 241 -29.95 12.97 -2.81
N PHE A 242 -28.92 12.17 -2.52
CA PHE A 242 -27.92 12.47 -1.50
C PHE A 242 -27.13 13.75 -1.77
N LEU A 243 -26.77 14.01 -3.03
CA LEU A 243 -26.06 15.23 -3.43
C LEU A 243 -26.91 16.50 -3.24
N ASN A 244 -28.24 16.38 -3.33
CA ASN A 244 -29.17 17.51 -3.09
C ASN A 244 -29.49 17.74 -1.62
N GLU A 245 -29.10 16.83 -0.75
CA GLU A 245 -29.28 16.90 0.69
C GLU A 245 -27.93 17.17 1.38
N ARG A 246 -27.61 16.40 2.42
CA ARG A 246 -26.37 16.51 3.20
C ARG A 246 -25.37 15.37 2.94
N GLY A 247 -25.51 14.70 1.84
CA GLY A 247 -24.82 13.45 1.56
C GLY A 247 -25.64 12.24 2.02
N GLY A 248 -25.09 11.04 1.85
CA GLY A 248 -25.71 9.78 2.23
C GLY A 248 -24.87 8.56 1.89
N ASN A 249 -25.38 7.39 2.28
CA ASN A 249 -24.74 6.11 2.05
C ASN A 249 -25.59 5.26 1.11
N LEU A 250 -25.05 4.92 -0.05
CA LEU A 250 -25.61 3.91 -0.94
C LEU A 250 -24.83 2.61 -0.78
N MET A 251 -25.46 1.59 -0.24
CA MET A 251 -24.88 0.26 -0.12
C MET A 251 -25.34 -0.63 -1.26
N ILE A 252 -24.37 -1.19 -1.99
CA ILE A 252 -24.63 -2.09 -3.12
C ILE A 252 -24.20 -3.51 -2.70
N GLY A 253 -24.98 -4.51 -3.08
CA GLY A 253 -24.79 -5.89 -2.64
C GLY A 253 -25.40 -6.18 -1.27
N VAL A 254 -26.35 -5.36 -0.83
CA VAL A 254 -27.13 -5.53 0.40
C VAL A 254 -28.62 -5.54 0.04
N GLN A 255 -29.35 -6.55 0.53
CA GLN A 255 -30.81 -6.65 0.34
C GLN A 255 -31.54 -5.72 1.32
N ASP A 256 -32.82 -5.46 1.06
CA ASP A 256 -33.68 -4.63 1.90
C ASP A 256 -33.81 -5.16 3.33
N ASN A 257 -33.67 -6.48 3.53
CA ASN A 257 -33.67 -7.13 4.84
C ASN A 257 -32.30 -7.06 5.56
N GLY A 258 -31.27 -6.43 4.95
CA GLY A 258 -29.93 -6.34 5.48
C GLY A 258 -29.00 -7.52 5.17
N ASP A 259 -29.46 -8.51 4.41
CA ASP A 259 -28.59 -9.63 4.00
C ASP A 259 -27.53 -9.16 3.00
N VAL A 260 -26.27 -9.43 3.29
CA VAL A 260 -25.14 -9.10 2.41
C VAL A 260 -25.02 -10.19 1.33
N THR A 261 -25.28 -9.80 0.08
CA THR A 261 -25.17 -10.69 -1.08
C THR A 261 -23.89 -10.48 -1.89
N GLY A 262 -23.14 -9.39 -1.57
CA GLY A 262 -21.96 -9.00 -2.33
C GLY A 262 -22.29 -8.45 -3.71
N ILE A 263 -21.25 -8.02 -4.43
CA ILE A 263 -21.36 -7.41 -5.77
C ILE A 263 -20.85 -8.34 -6.88
N GLU A 264 -20.50 -9.58 -6.58
CA GLU A 264 -19.99 -10.57 -7.55
C GLU A 264 -20.98 -10.84 -8.69
N ARG A 265 -22.27 -10.64 -8.45
CA ARG A 265 -23.32 -10.78 -9.46
C ARG A 265 -23.29 -9.65 -10.49
N ASP A 266 -22.76 -8.49 -10.12
CA ASP A 266 -22.61 -7.32 -10.99
C ASP A 266 -21.38 -7.41 -11.90
N PHE A 267 -20.52 -8.43 -11.69
CA PHE A 267 -19.35 -8.66 -12.50
C PHE A 267 -19.65 -9.27 -13.88
N SER A 268 -20.22 -8.49 -14.76
CA SER A 268 -19.84 -8.53 -16.18
C SER A 268 -18.45 -7.89 -16.40
N PHE A 269 -17.88 -7.30 -15.37
CA PHE A 269 -16.54 -6.73 -15.30
C PHE A 269 -15.54 -7.79 -14.90
N LYS A 270 -14.38 -7.81 -15.55
CA LYS A 270 -13.36 -8.87 -15.31
C LYS A 270 -12.70 -8.78 -13.93
N ASN A 271 -12.81 -7.62 -13.24
CA ASN A 271 -12.27 -7.38 -11.92
C ASN A 271 -12.87 -6.09 -11.28
N GLN A 272 -12.57 -5.88 -10.02
CA GLN A 272 -13.02 -4.72 -9.25
C GLN A 272 -12.56 -3.38 -9.85
N ASP A 273 -11.39 -3.33 -10.47
CA ASP A 273 -10.86 -2.11 -11.09
C ASP A 273 -11.74 -1.63 -12.25
N GLN A 274 -12.29 -2.56 -13.05
CA GLN A 274 -13.22 -2.20 -14.14
C GLN A 274 -14.55 -1.68 -13.60
N PHE A 275 -15.03 -2.21 -12.49
CA PHE A 275 -16.24 -1.73 -11.82
C PHE A 275 -16.03 -0.31 -11.28
N ASN A 276 -14.90 -0.05 -10.63
CA ASN A 276 -14.56 1.28 -10.13
C ASN A 276 -14.46 2.31 -11.26
N VAL A 277 -13.79 1.97 -12.37
CA VAL A 277 -13.71 2.85 -13.55
C VAL A 277 -15.10 3.12 -14.12
N TYR A 278 -15.98 2.12 -14.18
CA TYR A 278 -17.33 2.30 -14.68
C TYR A 278 -18.14 3.28 -13.80
N ILE A 279 -18.07 3.16 -12.47
CA ILE A 279 -18.76 4.09 -11.55
C ILE A 279 -18.24 5.53 -11.72
N LEU A 280 -16.94 5.71 -11.95
CA LEU A 280 -16.33 7.04 -12.14
C LEU A 280 -16.65 7.67 -13.49
N THR A 281 -17.18 6.91 -14.46
CA THR A 281 -17.49 7.38 -15.83
C THR A 281 -18.99 7.63 -16.08
N ILE A 282 -19.85 7.37 -15.09
CA ILE A 282 -21.28 7.66 -15.13
C ILE A 282 -21.56 9.02 -14.52
#